data_efed8f45b4d4b758e4f17077a0ba1763
#
_entry.id   efed8f45b4d4b758e4f17077a0ba1763
#
_cell.length_a   1.000
_cell.length_b   1.000
_cell.length_c   1.000
_cell.angle_alpha   90.00
_cell.angle_beta   90.00
_cell.angle_gamma   90.00
#
_symmetry.space_group_name_H-M   'P 1'
#
loop_
_entity.id
_entity.type
_entity.pdbx_description
1 polymer ?
#
loop_
_entity_poly.entity_id
_entity_poly.type
_entity_poly.pdbx_seq_one_letter_code
_entity_poly.pdbx_strand_id
1 'polypeptide(L)'
;MRKNLIAGFTLIELLVVVAILGVLSAVGIIAFGSYTTSTKMSAASNTMQQISLAQTEHFADSDSYWVDGTSVCTPTEATTKKIIDEDKGLGIPISYKDISFYFCIYGDGTDYTIKALADYGSKDCEITFTLADQKAVRNDKC
;
A
#
# COMPACT_ATOMS: atom_id res chain seq x y z
N MET A 1 47.89 -33.11 -30.31
CA MET A 1 47.47 -32.09 -29.34
C MET A 1 46.61 -31.05 -30.06
N ARG A 2 45.29 -31.02 -29.79
CA ARG A 2 44.38 -29.97 -30.31
C ARG A 2 44.51 -28.74 -29.42
N LYS A 3 45.04 -27.64 -29.96
CA LYS A 3 45.00 -26.33 -29.28
C LYS A 3 43.51 -25.87 -29.27
N ASN A 4 42.90 -25.86 -28.08
CA ASN A 4 41.63 -25.18 -27.89
C ASN A 4 41.88 -23.68 -28.02
N LEU A 5 41.45 -23.08 -29.15
CA LEU A 5 41.40 -21.64 -29.33
C LEU A 5 40.31 -21.12 -28.39
N ILE A 6 40.70 -20.47 -27.31
CA ILE A 6 39.80 -19.71 -26.46
C ILE A 6 39.44 -18.46 -27.26
N ALA A 7 38.21 -18.41 -27.82
CA ALA A 7 37.70 -17.21 -28.46
C ALA A 7 37.51 -16.13 -27.36
N GLY A 8 38.31 -15.08 -27.42
CA GLY A 8 38.13 -13.92 -26.54
C GLY A 8 37.01 -13.03 -27.06
N PHE A 9 36.29 -12.37 -26.15
CA PHE A 9 35.28 -11.33 -26.47
C PHE A 9 35.95 -10.16 -27.20
N THR A 10 35.29 -9.65 -28.22
CA THR A 10 35.77 -8.45 -28.91
C THR A 10 35.31 -7.20 -28.15
N LEU A 11 36.12 -6.12 -28.22
CA LEU A 11 35.82 -4.84 -27.58
C LEU A 11 34.48 -4.25 -28.06
N ILE A 12 34.18 -4.44 -29.37
CA ILE A 12 32.93 -3.95 -29.95
C ILE A 12 31.70 -4.71 -29.45
N GLU A 13 31.79 -6.04 -29.22
CA GLU A 13 30.70 -6.82 -28.64
C GLU A 13 30.35 -6.33 -27.23
N LEU A 14 31.37 -6.03 -26.42
CA LEU A 14 31.13 -5.48 -25.07
C LEU A 14 30.50 -4.08 -25.13
N LEU A 15 30.98 -3.22 -26.07
CA LEU A 15 30.47 -1.86 -26.22
C LEU A 15 28.99 -1.85 -26.60
N VAL A 16 28.58 -2.69 -27.56
CA VAL A 16 27.18 -2.80 -27.99
C VAL A 16 26.31 -3.28 -26.85
N VAL A 17 26.74 -4.27 -26.05
CA VAL A 17 25.97 -4.78 -24.90
C VAL A 17 25.75 -3.69 -23.87
N VAL A 18 26.79 -2.93 -23.46
CA VAL A 18 26.63 -1.87 -22.46
C VAL A 18 25.77 -0.72 -22.99
N ALA A 19 25.81 -0.41 -24.29
CA ALA A 19 24.95 0.59 -24.90
C ALA A 19 23.48 0.19 -24.83
N ILE A 20 23.14 -1.06 -25.15
CA ILE A 20 21.76 -1.58 -25.06
C ILE A 20 21.29 -1.59 -23.60
N LEU A 21 22.11 -2.07 -22.66
CA LEU A 21 21.77 -2.07 -21.23
C LEU A 21 21.55 -0.65 -20.70
N GLY A 22 22.34 0.32 -21.16
CA GLY A 22 22.18 1.72 -20.80
C GLY A 22 20.81 2.29 -21.21
N VAL A 23 20.39 2.03 -22.45
CA VAL A 23 19.08 2.48 -22.96
C VAL A 23 17.93 1.79 -22.22
N LEU A 24 18.00 0.48 -22.01
CA LEU A 24 16.96 -0.28 -21.30
C LEU A 24 16.83 0.18 -19.84
N SER A 25 17.96 0.45 -19.17
CA SER A 25 17.97 0.94 -17.78
C SER A 25 17.31 2.31 -17.66
N ALA A 26 17.56 3.22 -18.59
CA ALA A 26 16.99 4.57 -18.57
C ALA A 26 15.44 4.55 -18.63
N VAL A 27 14.86 3.70 -19.46
CA VAL A 27 13.39 3.55 -19.55
C VAL A 27 12.84 2.80 -18.34
N GLY A 28 13.56 1.78 -17.87
CA GLY A 28 13.13 0.92 -16.76
C GLY A 28 12.94 1.67 -15.43
N ILE A 29 13.80 2.62 -15.10
CA ILE A 29 13.74 3.37 -13.84
C ILE A 29 12.44 4.17 -13.74
N ILE A 30 12.02 4.85 -14.80
CA ILE A 30 10.81 5.69 -14.80
C ILE A 30 9.55 4.82 -14.68
N ALA A 31 9.48 3.72 -15.42
CA ALA A 31 8.35 2.79 -15.39
C ALA A 31 8.20 2.11 -14.03
N PHE A 32 9.33 1.74 -13.39
CA PHE A 32 9.32 1.07 -12.09
C PHE A 32 8.79 1.96 -10.97
N GLY A 33 9.10 3.26 -10.95
CA GLY A 33 8.60 4.21 -9.95
C GLY A 33 7.07 4.34 -9.98
N SER A 34 6.48 4.47 -11.16
CA SER A 34 5.02 4.53 -11.32
C SER A 34 4.33 3.23 -10.94
N TYR A 35 4.92 2.09 -11.30
CA TYR A 35 4.40 0.77 -10.95
C TYR A 35 4.37 0.53 -9.44
N THR A 36 5.45 0.86 -8.72
CA THR A 36 5.52 0.69 -7.26
C THR A 36 4.48 1.54 -6.53
N THR A 37 4.25 2.78 -6.96
CA THR A 37 3.23 3.66 -6.39
C THR A 37 1.82 3.08 -6.58
N SER A 38 1.49 2.64 -7.79
CA SER A 38 0.19 2.01 -8.09
C SER A 38 -0.04 0.74 -7.28
N THR A 39 1.01 -0.09 -7.10
CA THR A 39 0.94 -1.30 -6.29
C THR A 39 0.66 -0.99 -4.82
N LYS A 40 1.32 0.02 -4.23
CA LYS A 40 1.08 0.45 -2.85
C LYS A 40 -0.35 0.95 -2.65
N MET A 41 -0.89 1.74 -3.57
CA MET A 41 -2.29 2.19 -3.53
C MET A 41 -3.28 1.03 -3.61
N SER A 42 -3.02 0.05 -4.46
CA SER A 42 -3.85 -1.15 -4.57
C SER A 42 -3.78 -1.99 -3.30
N ALA A 43 -2.61 -2.14 -2.71
CA ALA A 43 -2.43 -2.83 -1.44
C ALA A 43 -3.16 -2.11 -0.30
N ALA A 44 -3.11 -0.77 -0.24
CA ALA A 44 -3.87 0.00 0.75
C ALA A 44 -5.39 -0.19 0.59
N SER A 45 -5.90 -0.17 -0.64
CA SER A 45 -7.32 -0.44 -0.91
C SER A 45 -7.73 -1.85 -0.50
N ASN A 46 -6.90 -2.86 -0.75
CA ASN A 46 -7.15 -4.23 -0.30
C ASN A 46 -7.12 -4.34 1.23
N THR A 47 -6.23 -3.63 1.89
CA THR A 47 -6.18 -3.57 3.36
C THR A 47 -7.46 -2.95 3.93
N MET A 48 -8.00 -1.90 3.33
CA MET A 48 -9.28 -1.32 3.74
C MET A 48 -10.44 -2.32 3.62
N GLN A 49 -10.44 -3.17 2.59
CA GLN A 49 -11.43 -4.25 2.47
C GLN A 49 -11.27 -5.30 3.57
N GLN A 50 -10.03 -5.65 3.95
CA GLN A 50 -9.78 -6.56 5.08
C GLN A 50 -10.26 -5.94 6.40
N ILE A 51 -10.03 -4.64 6.62
CA ILE A 51 -10.57 -3.91 7.78
C ILE A 51 -12.10 -3.96 7.77
N SER A 52 -12.74 -3.74 6.61
CA SER A 52 -14.20 -3.81 6.49
C SER A 52 -14.76 -5.19 6.80
N LEU A 53 -14.06 -6.27 6.42
CA LEU A 53 -14.45 -7.64 6.79
C LEU A 53 -14.35 -7.86 8.31
N ALA A 54 -13.24 -7.44 8.92
CA ALA A 54 -13.07 -7.53 10.38
C ALA A 54 -14.09 -6.67 11.14
N GLN A 55 -14.51 -5.53 10.60
CA GLN A 55 -15.62 -4.73 11.14
C GLN A 55 -16.93 -5.50 11.15
N THR A 56 -17.21 -6.27 10.11
CA THR A 56 -18.42 -7.10 10.03
C THR A 56 -18.40 -8.21 11.10
N GLU A 57 -17.23 -8.82 11.32
CA GLU A 57 -17.03 -9.80 12.38
C GLU A 57 -17.21 -9.17 13.77
N HIS A 58 -16.58 -8.04 14.03
CA HIS A 58 -16.72 -7.29 15.27
C HIS A 58 -18.18 -6.88 15.54
N PHE A 59 -18.90 -6.45 14.51
CA PHE A 59 -20.32 -6.10 14.61
C PHE A 59 -21.19 -7.32 14.99
N ALA A 60 -20.89 -8.48 14.45
CA ALA A 60 -21.62 -9.72 14.78
C ALA A 60 -21.46 -10.12 16.25
N ASP A 61 -20.30 -9.80 16.86
CA ASP A 61 -20.02 -10.14 18.26
C ASP A 61 -20.46 -9.07 19.25
N SER A 62 -20.38 -7.77 18.88
CA SER A 62 -20.59 -6.64 19.81
C SER A 62 -21.77 -5.74 19.47
N ASP A 63 -22.50 -6.02 18.38
CA ASP A 63 -23.64 -5.21 17.86
C ASP A 63 -23.26 -3.74 17.56
N SER A 64 -21.98 -3.49 17.33
CA SER A 64 -21.44 -2.17 16.98
C SER A 64 -20.15 -2.30 16.17
N TYR A 65 -19.89 -1.34 15.29
CA TYR A 65 -18.60 -1.25 14.59
C TYR A 65 -17.52 -0.67 15.50
N TRP A 66 -16.30 -1.19 15.36
CA TRP A 66 -15.17 -0.64 16.08
C TRP A 66 -14.73 0.71 15.49
N VAL A 67 -14.60 1.72 16.33
CA VAL A 67 -14.14 3.05 15.93
C VAL A 67 -13.15 3.61 16.95
N ASP A 68 -12.13 4.34 16.50
CA ASP A 68 -11.17 5.03 17.37
C ASP A 68 -11.72 6.36 17.92
N GLY A 69 -12.85 6.84 17.39
CA GLY A 69 -13.54 8.05 17.81
C GLY A 69 -14.65 8.46 16.87
N THR A 70 -15.46 9.42 17.30
CA THR A 70 -16.60 9.94 16.52
C THR A 70 -16.21 11.06 15.54
N SER A 71 -15.05 11.69 15.73
CA SER A 71 -14.56 12.77 14.87
C SER A 71 -13.67 12.25 13.77
N VAL A 72 -13.64 12.96 12.64
CA VAL A 72 -12.73 12.69 11.54
C VAL A 72 -11.29 12.57 12.05
N CYS A 73 -10.67 11.42 11.82
CA CYS A 73 -9.32 11.12 12.28
C CYS A 73 -8.26 11.45 11.23
N THR A 74 -7.03 11.62 11.68
CA THR A 74 -5.83 11.69 10.81
C THR A 74 -5.09 10.36 10.92
N PRO A 75 -4.87 9.63 9.79
CA PRO A 75 -4.12 8.39 9.81
C PRO A 75 -2.67 8.61 10.25
N THR A 76 -2.23 7.83 11.23
CA THR A 76 -0.88 7.84 11.79
C THR A 76 -0.44 6.41 12.14
N GLU A 77 0.84 6.22 12.46
CA GLU A 77 1.30 4.94 12.99
C GLU A 77 0.56 4.56 14.28
N ALA A 78 0.28 5.52 15.14
CA ALA A 78 -0.43 5.28 16.41
C ALA A 78 -1.87 4.81 16.17
N THR A 79 -2.62 5.43 15.26
CA THR A 79 -3.99 5.01 14.93
C THR A 79 -4.00 3.65 14.23
N THR A 80 -3.03 3.38 13.36
CA THR A 80 -2.91 2.07 12.73
C THR A 80 -2.62 0.96 13.75
N LYS A 81 -1.77 1.21 14.72
CA LYS A 81 -1.48 0.25 15.80
C LYS A 81 -2.72 -0.07 16.66
N LYS A 82 -3.62 0.87 16.87
CA LYS A 82 -4.88 0.60 17.57
C LYS A 82 -5.79 -0.36 16.80
N ILE A 83 -5.81 -0.28 15.46
CA ILE A 83 -6.61 -1.18 14.62
C ILE A 83 -6.09 -2.62 14.71
N ILE A 84 -4.75 -2.81 14.74
CA ILE A 84 -4.12 -4.13 14.77
C ILE A 84 -4.00 -4.74 16.17
N ASP A 85 -4.35 -3.99 17.22
CA ASP A 85 -4.33 -4.48 18.60
C ASP A 85 -5.36 -5.60 18.80
N GLU A 86 -4.92 -6.76 19.29
CA GLU A 86 -5.79 -7.94 19.47
C GLU A 86 -6.79 -7.78 20.60
N ASP A 87 -6.45 -6.98 21.62
CA ASP A 87 -7.31 -6.81 22.82
C ASP A 87 -8.27 -5.62 22.70
N LYS A 88 -7.89 -4.57 21.98
CA LYS A 88 -8.59 -3.28 21.95
C LYS A 88 -8.98 -2.79 20.58
N GLY A 89 -8.50 -3.44 19.52
CA GLY A 89 -8.75 -3.12 18.14
C GLY A 89 -9.51 -4.23 17.43
N LEU A 90 -9.25 -4.35 16.12
CA LEU A 90 -9.81 -5.41 15.29
C LEU A 90 -8.92 -6.66 15.21
N GLY A 91 -7.72 -6.64 15.80
CA GLY A 91 -6.81 -7.78 15.82
C GLY A 91 -6.28 -8.25 14.45
N ILE A 92 -6.37 -7.41 13.41
CA ILE A 92 -5.97 -7.80 12.06
C ILE A 92 -4.50 -7.47 11.78
N PRO A 93 -3.72 -8.40 11.22
CA PRO A 93 -2.33 -8.17 10.88
C PRO A 93 -2.22 -7.26 9.64
N ILE A 94 -1.93 -5.98 9.83
CA ILE A 94 -1.72 -5.02 8.75
C ILE A 94 -0.22 -4.74 8.60
N SER A 95 0.35 -5.05 7.43
CA SER A 95 1.74 -4.70 7.08
C SER A 95 1.86 -3.25 6.58
N TYR A 96 1.39 -2.28 7.36
CA TYR A 96 1.31 -0.86 6.97
C TYR A 96 2.67 -0.25 6.59
N LYS A 97 3.77 -0.74 7.14
CA LYS A 97 5.13 -0.29 6.79
C LYS A 97 5.52 -0.70 5.38
N ASP A 98 5.15 -1.91 4.95
CA ASP A 98 5.49 -2.43 3.62
C ASP A 98 4.74 -1.69 2.52
N ILE A 99 3.46 -1.37 2.76
CA ILE A 99 2.63 -0.60 1.83
C ILE A 99 2.82 0.92 1.97
N SER A 100 3.47 1.38 3.04
CA SER A 100 3.71 2.79 3.35
C SER A 100 2.43 3.62 3.40
N PHE A 101 1.39 3.09 4.06
CA PHE A 101 0.14 3.78 4.37
C PHE A 101 -0.20 3.62 5.85
N TYR A 102 -0.67 4.67 6.47
CA TYR A 102 -1.27 4.66 7.79
C TYR A 102 -2.79 4.67 7.68
N PHE A 103 -3.46 4.06 8.64
CA PHE A 103 -4.92 3.91 8.67
C PHE A 103 -5.50 4.49 9.95
N CYS A 104 -6.73 4.99 9.85
CA CYS A 104 -7.57 5.28 11.00
C CYS A 104 -9.04 5.01 10.66
N ILE A 105 -9.86 4.79 11.70
CA ILE A 105 -11.28 4.51 11.58
C ILE A 105 -12.04 5.45 12.52
N TYR A 106 -13.07 6.10 12.00
CA TYR A 106 -13.96 6.95 12.79
C TYR A 106 -15.42 6.70 12.40
N GLY A 107 -16.34 6.99 13.31
CA GLY A 107 -17.77 6.76 13.13
C GLY A 107 -18.50 6.81 14.49
N ASP A 108 -19.75 6.41 14.52
CA ASP A 108 -20.57 6.40 15.73
C ASP A 108 -20.90 4.99 16.26
N GLY A 109 -20.30 3.95 15.66
CA GLY A 109 -20.55 2.54 15.98
C GLY A 109 -21.71 1.92 15.21
N THR A 110 -22.59 2.71 14.59
CA THR A 110 -23.62 2.25 13.64
C THR A 110 -23.15 2.38 12.19
N ASP A 111 -22.19 3.28 11.97
CA ASP A 111 -21.51 3.52 10.69
C ASP A 111 -20.03 3.75 10.96
N TYR A 112 -19.20 3.57 9.93
CA TYR A 112 -17.77 3.84 10.01
C TYR A 112 -17.20 4.32 8.68
N THR A 113 -16.11 5.08 8.80
CA THR A 113 -15.27 5.49 7.68
C THR A 113 -13.82 5.14 7.99
N ILE A 114 -13.17 4.47 7.05
CA ILE A 114 -11.75 4.17 7.09
C ILE A 114 -11.03 5.20 6.22
N LYS A 115 -9.98 5.81 6.76
CA LYS A 115 -9.06 6.67 6.00
C LYS A 115 -7.68 6.05 5.96
N ALA A 116 -7.03 6.13 4.80
CA ALA A 116 -5.63 5.79 4.63
C ALA A 116 -4.87 6.99 4.08
N LEU A 117 -3.70 7.27 4.64
CA LEU A 117 -2.80 8.35 4.23
C LEU A 117 -1.45 7.78 3.86
N ALA A 118 -0.91 8.19 2.70
CA ALA A 118 0.40 7.75 2.23
C ALA A 118 1.53 8.32 3.10
N ASP A 119 2.51 7.48 3.43
CA ASP A 119 3.76 7.85 4.11
C ASP A 119 4.95 7.93 3.13
N TYR A 120 4.67 8.12 1.83
CA TYR A 120 5.68 8.23 0.79
C TYR A 120 5.28 9.29 -0.25
N GLY A 121 6.25 9.86 -0.96
CA GLY A 121 6.03 10.78 -2.07
C GLY A 121 5.18 11.99 -1.69
N SER A 122 4.02 12.13 -2.31
CA SER A 122 3.01 13.10 -1.90
C SER A 122 2.31 12.59 -0.65
N LYS A 123 2.67 13.12 0.51
CA LYS A 123 2.03 12.81 1.81
C LYS A 123 0.55 13.22 1.88
N ASP A 124 0.01 13.77 0.81
CA ASP A 124 -1.38 14.20 0.70
C ASP A 124 -2.28 13.20 -0.04
N CYS A 125 -1.72 12.07 -0.51
CA CYS A 125 -2.53 11.01 -1.10
C CYS A 125 -3.37 10.33 -0.01
N GLU A 126 -4.67 10.57 -0.04
CA GLU A 126 -5.65 10.03 0.89
C GLU A 126 -6.62 9.09 0.16
N ILE A 127 -6.89 7.94 0.75
CA ILE A 127 -7.90 6.99 0.30
C ILE A 127 -8.97 6.91 1.40
N THR A 128 -10.23 7.01 1.04
CA THR A 128 -11.38 6.92 1.95
C THR A 128 -12.25 5.73 1.56
N PHE A 129 -12.73 4.99 2.55
CA PHE A 129 -13.66 3.88 2.40
C PHE A 129 -14.79 4.05 3.42
N THR A 130 -16.03 4.06 2.96
CA THR A 130 -17.22 4.16 3.83
C THR A 130 -18.02 2.88 3.81
N LEU A 131 -18.75 2.60 4.89
CA LEU A 131 -19.66 1.45 4.96
C LEU A 131 -20.73 1.52 3.86
N ALA A 132 -21.25 2.71 3.57
CA ALA A 132 -22.31 2.92 2.58
C ALA A 132 -21.87 2.61 1.15
N ASP A 133 -20.67 3.05 0.76
CA ASP A 133 -20.17 2.87 -0.60
C ASP A 133 -19.47 1.53 -0.83
N GLN A 134 -18.93 0.93 0.22
CA GLN A 134 -18.12 -0.30 0.22
C GLN A 134 -17.00 -0.28 -0.83
N LYS A 135 -16.49 0.90 -1.11
CA LYS A 135 -15.48 1.16 -2.14
C LYS A 135 -14.43 2.15 -1.65
N ALA A 136 -13.18 1.85 -1.96
CA ALA A 136 -12.07 2.77 -1.71
C ALA A 136 -12.07 3.87 -2.78
N VAL A 137 -12.18 5.12 -2.36
CA VAL A 137 -12.14 6.33 -3.19
C VAL A 137 -10.85 7.09 -2.92
N ARG A 138 -10.13 7.44 -3.96
CA ARG A 138 -8.87 8.19 -3.89
C ARG A 138 -9.13 9.68 -4.11
N ASN A 139 -8.36 10.53 -3.43
CA ASN A 139 -8.34 11.95 -3.76
C ASN A 139 -7.51 12.21 -5.03
N ASP A 140 -7.55 13.44 -5.54
CA ASP A 140 -6.85 13.91 -6.74
C ASP A 140 -5.31 14.00 -6.60
N LYS A 141 -4.80 13.79 -5.38
CA LYS A 141 -3.37 13.83 -5.06
C LYS A 141 -2.71 12.43 -5.06
N CYS A 142 -3.49 11.41 -5.29
CA CYS A 142 -3.01 10.06 -5.54
C CYS A 142 -2.66 9.86 -7.01
#